data_b436f1ed2602c27029c82a9c96cca37a
#
_entry.id   b436f1ed2602c27029c82a9c96cca37a
#
_cell.length_a   1.000
_cell.length_b   1.000
_cell.length_c   1.000
_cell.angle_alpha   90.00
_cell.angle_beta   90.00
_cell.angle_gamma   90.00
#
_symmetry.space_group_name_H-M   'P 1'
#
loop_
_entity.id
_entity.type
_entity.pdbx_description
1 polymer ?
#
loop_
_entity_poly.entity_id
_entity_poly.type
_entity_poly.pdbx_seq_one_letter_code
_entity_poly.pdbx_strand_id
1 'polypeptide(L)'
;MKPDEEHLAPPGAVQEPETARPERHFVRFSLLFRLQHIGLFVSCLALIVTGIPLRFAHTSWAAAFFRAVGGVEASGLIHRAGAALLILVGVFHLVYTVAFREGRSNFMELLPKVKDVRDVMHNVLYFFGFAGERPKFARFSYFEKFDYWAVYWGMVIMIGSGLVLWFSTRAMALLPKVWMDVAHEAHSDEGLLATLAIVVWHFYNVHFSPDHWPGGNLTWWHGKMTERQMLHHHAAELEKITALDMEPEPDKPELPEDAAAEAPPAEPEQIEPDVREEGES
;
A
#
# COMPACT_ATOMS: atom_id res chain seq x y z
N MET A 1 1.85 9.12 -68.63
CA MET A 1 2.15 8.42 -67.37
C MET A 1 3.31 9.19 -66.77
N LYS A 2 3.03 10.19 -65.87
CA LYS A 2 4.05 11.01 -65.17
C LYS A 2 4.36 10.28 -63.85
N PRO A 3 5.61 10.16 -63.45
CA PRO A 3 5.93 9.61 -62.12
C PRO A 3 5.58 10.62 -61.03
N ASP A 4 5.01 10.11 -59.95
CA ASP A 4 4.65 10.86 -58.75
C ASP A 4 5.91 11.44 -58.09
N GLU A 5 5.94 12.76 -57.92
CA GLU A 5 6.95 13.46 -57.14
C GLU A 5 6.71 13.14 -55.66
N GLU A 6 7.53 12.25 -55.15
CA GLU A 6 7.65 11.94 -53.71
C GLU A 6 8.16 13.20 -52.99
N HIS A 7 7.29 13.84 -52.24
CA HIS A 7 7.58 15.06 -51.49
C HIS A 7 8.47 14.71 -50.30
N LEU A 8 9.80 14.62 -50.55
CA LEU A 8 10.83 14.49 -49.52
C LEU A 8 10.80 15.75 -48.65
N ALA A 9 10.41 15.57 -47.38
CA ALA A 9 10.54 16.60 -46.36
C ALA A 9 12.00 17.06 -46.25
N PRO A 10 12.28 18.35 -46.02
CA PRO A 10 13.64 18.87 -45.98
C PRO A 10 14.44 18.23 -44.83
N PRO A 11 15.72 17.82 -45.08
CA PRO A 11 16.56 17.29 -44.02
C PRO A 11 16.96 18.42 -43.08
N GLY A 12 16.47 18.40 -41.84
CA GLY A 12 16.86 19.37 -40.83
C GLY A 12 15.72 19.98 -39.99
N ALA A 13 14.49 19.52 -40.14
CA ALA A 13 13.47 19.85 -39.13
C ALA A 13 13.89 19.21 -37.82
N VAL A 14 14.61 19.94 -36.97
CA VAL A 14 14.78 19.66 -35.56
C VAL A 14 13.35 19.64 -35.02
N GLN A 15 12.82 18.44 -34.74
CA GLN A 15 11.61 18.32 -33.97
C GLN A 15 11.93 19.01 -32.64
N GLU A 16 11.34 20.18 -32.41
CA GLU A 16 11.38 20.81 -31.10
C GLU A 16 10.94 19.73 -30.11
N PRO A 17 11.67 19.54 -28.99
CA PRO A 17 11.25 18.57 -27.99
C PRO A 17 9.83 18.97 -27.61
N GLU A 18 8.86 18.09 -27.91
CA GLU A 18 7.46 18.21 -27.49
C GLU A 18 7.53 18.62 -26.03
N THR A 19 7.16 19.88 -25.75
CA THR A 19 7.24 20.47 -24.41
C THR A 19 6.52 19.50 -23.50
N ALA A 20 7.29 18.73 -22.74
CA ALA A 20 6.80 17.60 -21.95
C ALA A 20 5.70 18.13 -21.04
N ARG A 21 4.45 17.81 -21.33
CA ARG A 21 3.33 18.14 -20.46
C ARG A 21 3.71 17.68 -19.07
N PRO A 22 3.53 18.49 -18.02
CA PRO A 22 3.87 18.08 -16.68
C PRO A 22 3.17 16.76 -16.39
N GLU A 23 3.94 15.73 -16.01
CA GLU A 23 3.41 14.38 -15.77
C GLU A 23 2.37 14.45 -14.64
N ARG A 24 1.13 14.07 -14.94
CA ARG A 24 0.05 14.06 -13.94
C ARG A 24 0.35 13.02 -12.86
N HIS A 25 0.15 13.41 -11.60
CA HIS A 25 0.31 12.54 -10.45
C HIS A 25 -1.04 12.29 -9.78
N PHE A 26 -1.34 11.03 -9.51
CA PHE A 26 -2.57 10.61 -8.84
C PHE A 26 -2.25 10.17 -7.42
N VAL A 27 -3.03 10.66 -6.44
CA VAL A 27 -2.91 10.21 -5.05
C VAL A 27 -3.50 8.81 -4.93
N ARG A 28 -2.65 7.85 -4.61
CA ARG A 28 -3.01 6.43 -4.50
C ARG A 28 -3.33 6.02 -3.07
N PHE A 29 -2.46 6.42 -2.14
CA PHE A 29 -2.54 6.04 -0.73
C PHE A 29 -2.44 7.26 0.17
N SER A 30 -3.38 7.37 1.11
CA SER A 30 -3.35 8.39 2.16
C SER A 30 -2.17 8.19 3.12
N LEU A 31 -1.88 9.20 3.93
CA LEU A 31 -0.85 9.11 4.95
C LEU A 31 -1.14 7.99 5.96
N LEU A 32 -2.39 7.84 6.40
CA LEU A 32 -2.78 6.79 7.36
C LEU A 32 -2.55 5.40 6.79
N PHE A 33 -2.89 5.18 5.51
CA PHE A 33 -2.64 3.90 4.85
C PHE A 33 -1.15 3.58 4.78
N ARG A 34 -0.31 4.57 4.45
CA ARG A 34 1.16 4.42 4.37
C ARG A 34 1.79 4.16 5.73
N LEU A 35 1.35 4.84 6.79
CA LEU A 35 1.83 4.62 8.15
C LEU A 35 1.52 3.21 8.65
N GLN A 36 0.36 2.67 8.30
CA GLN A 36 0.03 1.25 8.59
C GLN A 36 1.01 0.30 7.89
N HIS A 37 1.30 0.54 6.62
CA HIS A 37 2.26 -0.27 5.87
C HIS A 37 3.67 -0.18 6.45
N ILE A 38 4.13 1.02 6.83
CA ILE A 38 5.43 1.22 7.46
C ILE A 38 5.48 0.51 8.83
N GLY A 39 4.43 0.62 9.64
CA GLY A 39 4.33 -0.08 10.91
C GLY A 39 4.38 -1.60 10.74
N LEU A 40 3.66 -2.12 9.74
CA LEU A 40 3.70 -3.53 9.36
C LEU A 40 5.11 -3.95 8.93
N PHE A 41 5.75 -3.16 8.05
CA PHE A 41 7.12 -3.43 7.58
C PHE A 41 8.11 -3.50 8.76
N VAL A 42 8.11 -2.51 9.65
CA VAL A 42 9.02 -2.45 10.81
C VAL A 42 8.78 -3.64 11.75
N SER A 43 7.51 -3.97 12.03
CA SER A 43 7.18 -5.11 12.89
C SER A 43 7.61 -6.44 12.26
N CYS A 44 7.28 -6.68 10.98
CA CYS A 44 7.68 -7.89 10.26
C CYS A 44 9.20 -8.02 10.19
N LEU A 45 9.94 -6.94 9.92
CA LEU A 45 11.39 -6.97 9.88
C LEU A 45 11.98 -7.38 11.24
N ALA A 46 11.51 -6.79 12.34
CA ALA A 46 11.95 -7.17 13.68
C ALA A 46 11.64 -8.65 14.01
N LEU A 47 10.45 -9.11 13.63
CA LEU A 47 10.00 -10.50 13.85
C LEU A 47 10.78 -11.50 13.02
N ILE A 48 11.06 -11.21 11.74
CA ILE A 48 11.85 -12.07 10.85
C ILE A 48 13.30 -12.15 11.35
N VAL A 49 13.93 -11.00 11.62
CA VAL A 49 15.33 -10.95 12.05
C VAL A 49 15.56 -11.68 13.36
N THR A 50 14.59 -11.70 14.26
CA THR A 50 14.69 -12.40 15.54
C THR A 50 14.13 -13.82 15.51
N GLY A 51 13.09 -14.07 14.70
CA GLY A 51 12.41 -15.35 14.64
C GLY A 51 13.16 -16.42 13.83
N ILE A 52 13.75 -16.05 12.69
CA ILE A 52 14.52 -16.99 11.88
C ILE A 52 15.73 -17.59 12.63
N PRO A 53 16.55 -16.80 13.36
CA PRO A 53 17.59 -17.39 14.22
C PRO A 53 17.04 -18.33 15.30
N LEU A 54 15.87 -18.04 15.89
CA LEU A 54 15.24 -18.92 16.87
C LEU A 54 14.87 -20.29 16.26
N ARG A 55 14.27 -20.29 15.06
CA ARG A 55 13.95 -21.53 14.34
C ARG A 55 15.20 -22.37 14.05
N PHE A 56 16.32 -21.73 13.71
CA PHE A 56 17.59 -22.39 13.38
C PHE A 56 18.61 -22.30 14.52
N ALA A 57 18.16 -22.27 15.77
CA ALA A 57 19.02 -22.06 16.95
C ALA A 57 20.17 -23.05 17.12
N HIS A 58 20.06 -24.24 16.51
CA HIS A 58 21.11 -25.28 16.52
C HIS A 58 22.32 -24.98 15.59
N THR A 59 22.23 -23.89 14.79
CA THR A 59 23.29 -23.54 13.82
C THR A 59 24.30 -22.57 14.40
N SER A 60 25.53 -22.56 13.88
CA SER A 60 26.60 -21.66 14.31
C SER A 60 26.30 -20.17 14.00
N TRP A 61 25.63 -19.90 12.89
CA TRP A 61 25.28 -18.53 12.52
C TRP A 61 24.21 -17.94 13.46
N ALA A 62 23.21 -18.74 13.87
CA ALA A 62 22.22 -18.32 14.86
C ALA A 62 22.87 -18.02 16.22
N ALA A 63 23.80 -18.88 16.65
CA ALA A 63 24.60 -18.63 17.87
C ALA A 63 25.43 -17.34 17.75
N ALA A 64 26.01 -17.04 16.59
CA ALA A 64 26.71 -15.77 16.34
C ALA A 64 25.77 -14.57 16.41
N PHE A 65 24.59 -14.68 15.80
CA PHE A 65 23.53 -13.65 15.88
C PHE A 65 23.14 -13.37 17.34
N PHE A 66 22.81 -14.40 18.13
CA PHE A 66 22.44 -14.20 19.54
C PHE A 66 23.55 -13.52 20.34
N ARG A 67 24.83 -13.86 20.13
CA ARG A 67 25.93 -13.13 20.77
C ARG A 67 25.99 -11.67 20.37
N ALA A 68 25.73 -11.36 19.11
CA ALA A 68 25.78 -9.99 18.59
C ALA A 68 24.64 -9.09 19.14
N VAL A 69 23.45 -9.65 19.35
CA VAL A 69 22.29 -8.90 19.86
C VAL A 69 22.16 -8.86 21.37
N GLY A 70 23.11 -9.46 22.12
CA GLY A 70 23.12 -9.48 23.57
C GLY A 70 22.44 -10.70 24.22
N GLY A 71 22.32 -11.79 23.49
CA GLY A 71 21.80 -13.07 23.97
C GLY A 71 20.38 -13.38 23.48
N VAL A 72 19.95 -14.60 23.79
CA VAL A 72 18.60 -15.08 23.42
C VAL A 72 17.50 -14.24 24.10
N GLU A 73 17.74 -13.79 25.33
CA GLU A 73 16.78 -12.98 26.08
C GLU A 73 16.56 -11.60 25.43
N ALA A 74 17.64 -10.94 25.00
CA ALA A 74 17.56 -9.66 24.28
C ALA A 74 16.84 -9.83 22.94
N SER A 75 17.18 -10.89 22.17
CA SER A 75 16.46 -11.25 20.95
C SER A 75 14.97 -11.50 21.20
N GLY A 76 14.64 -12.24 22.27
CA GLY A 76 13.25 -12.48 22.67
C GLY A 76 12.49 -11.22 23.08
N LEU A 77 13.16 -10.21 23.66
CA LEU A 77 12.57 -8.92 23.98
C LEU A 77 12.24 -8.14 22.69
N ILE A 78 13.18 -8.09 21.74
CA ILE A 78 12.98 -7.44 20.44
C ILE A 78 11.84 -8.13 19.68
N HIS A 79 11.78 -9.47 19.70
CA HIS A 79 10.70 -10.25 19.08
C HIS A 79 9.33 -9.89 19.66
N ARG A 80 9.21 -9.84 20.99
CA ARG A 80 7.97 -9.43 21.66
C ARG A 80 7.59 -7.97 21.41
N ALA A 81 8.56 -7.07 21.34
CA ALA A 81 8.30 -5.68 20.96
C ALA A 81 7.77 -5.57 19.51
N GLY A 82 8.37 -6.32 18.57
CA GLY A 82 7.86 -6.44 17.20
C GLY A 82 6.45 -7.02 17.16
N ALA A 83 6.18 -8.06 17.96
CA ALA A 83 4.84 -8.67 18.06
C ALA A 83 3.80 -7.68 18.62
N ALA A 84 4.15 -6.92 19.64
CA ALA A 84 3.28 -5.87 20.19
C ALA A 84 2.96 -4.80 19.15
N LEU A 85 3.95 -4.36 18.36
CA LEU A 85 3.73 -3.44 17.25
C LEU A 85 2.84 -4.05 16.16
N LEU A 86 3.06 -5.33 15.80
CA LEU A 86 2.21 -6.04 14.83
C LEU A 86 0.75 -6.09 15.28
N ILE A 87 0.51 -6.42 16.56
CA ILE A 87 -0.83 -6.45 17.14
C ILE A 87 -1.47 -5.05 17.09
N LEU A 88 -0.72 -4.01 17.46
CA LEU A 88 -1.20 -2.63 17.43
C LEU A 88 -1.60 -2.20 16.00
N VAL A 89 -0.76 -2.49 15.02
CA VAL A 89 -1.04 -2.20 13.60
C VAL A 89 -2.27 -2.98 13.13
N GLY A 90 -2.38 -4.27 13.49
CA GLY A 90 -3.51 -5.11 13.13
C GLY A 90 -4.84 -4.62 13.72
N VAL A 91 -4.85 -4.26 15.01
CA VAL A 91 -6.02 -3.68 15.68
C VAL A 91 -6.39 -2.34 15.04
N PHE A 92 -5.39 -1.47 14.80
CA PHE A 92 -5.62 -0.19 14.12
C PHE A 92 -6.21 -0.41 12.71
N HIS A 93 -5.70 -1.39 11.95
CA HIS A 93 -6.22 -1.72 10.63
C HIS A 93 -7.69 -2.17 10.68
N LEU A 94 -8.08 -3.00 11.65
CA LEU A 94 -9.48 -3.38 11.85
C LEU A 94 -10.37 -2.17 12.14
N VAL A 95 -9.92 -1.29 13.04
CA VAL A 95 -10.65 -0.05 13.33
C VAL A 95 -10.73 0.83 12.09
N TYR A 96 -9.65 0.97 11.35
CA TYR A 96 -9.60 1.76 10.12
C TYR A 96 -10.57 1.23 9.05
N THR A 97 -10.62 -0.08 8.84
CA THR A 97 -11.53 -0.69 7.86
C THR A 97 -13.01 -0.60 8.25
N VAL A 98 -13.32 -0.48 9.55
CA VAL A 98 -14.72 -0.35 10.02
C VAL A 98 -15.15 1.11 10.17
N ALA A 99 -14.31 1.95 10.77
CA ALA A 99 -14.70 3.30 11.18
C ALA A 99 -14.46 4.36 10.10
N PHE A 100 -13.44 4.21 9.24
CA PHE A 100 -13.08 5.23 8.25
C PHE A 100 -13.67 4.91 6.87
N ARG A 101 -14.20 5.95 6.17
CA ARG A 101 -14.76 5.77 4.82
C ARG A 101 -13.72 5.21 3.84
N GLU A 102 -12.49 5.74 3.88
CA GLU A 102 -11.40 5.28 3.03
C GLU A 102 -11.05 3.81 3.30
N GLY A 103 -10.98 3.43 4.59
CA GLY A 103 -10.72 2.03 5.00
C GLY A 103 -11.77 1.07 4.47
N ARG A 104 -13.05 1.41 4.65
CA ARG A 104 -14.17 0.62 4.11
C ARG A 104 -14.13 0.49 2.60
N SER A 105 -13.91 1.61 1.90
CA SER A 105 -13.83 1.62 0.43
C SER A 105 -12.70 0.74 -0.07
N ASN A 106 -11.50 0.88 0.49
CA ASN A 106 -10.34 0.07 0.13
C ASN A 106 -10.57 -1.41 0.45
N PHE A 107 -11.15 -1.73 1.61
CA PHE A 107 -11.46 -3.10 1.99
C PHE A 107 -12.45 -3.76 1.01
N MET A 108 -13.51 -3.06 0.61
CA MET A 108 -14.47 -3.57 -0.37
C MET A 108 -13.84 -3.81 -1.75
N GLU A 109 -12.86 -2.99 -2.14
CA GLU A 109 -12.10 -3.21 -3.38
C GLU A 109 -11.07 -4.34 -3.26
N LEU A 110 -10.58 -4.64 -2.04
CA LEU A 110 -9.68 -5.77 -1.75
C LEU A 110 -10.40 -7.12 -1.62
N LEU A 111 -11.74 -7.14 -1.54
CA LEU A 111 -12.48 -8.40 -1.55
C LEU A 111 -12.28 -9.13 -2.89
N PRO A 112 -12.09 -10.46 -2.86
CA PRO A 112 -12.02 -11.27 -4.07
C PRO A 112 -13.31 -11.14 -4.89
N LYS A 113 -13.16 -10.91 -6.19
CA LYS A 113 -14.26 -10.78 -7.15
C LYS A 113 -14.14 -11.85 -8.25
N VAL A 114 -15.23 -12.22 -8.88
CA VAL A 114 -15.22 -13.14 -10.03
C VAL A 114 -14.31 -12.63 -11.16
N LYS A 115 -14.19 -11.28 -11.28
CA LYS A 115 -13.26 -10.66 -12.22
C LYS A 115 -11.80 -11.08 -11.96
N ASP A 116 -11.40 -11.23 -10.72
CA ASP A 116 -10.02 -11.59 -10.38
C ASP A 116 -9.64 -12.96 -10.95
N VAL A 117 -10.55 -13.94 -10.90
CA VAL A 117 -10.35 -15.25 -11.52
C VAL A 117 -10.21 -15.13 -13.04
N ARG A 118 -11.02 -14.30 -13.68
CA ARG A 118 -10.92 -14.05 -15.13
C ARG A 118 -9.60 -13.35 -15.47
N ASP A 119 -9.17 -12.39 -14.66
CA ASP A 119 -7.91 -11.67 -14.86
C ASP A 119 -6.71 -12.62 -14.72
N VAL A 120 -6.73 -13.57 -13.76
CA VAL A 120 -5.72 -14.63 -13.63
C VAL A 120 -5.67 -15.48 -14.91
N MET A 121 -6.82 -16.00 -15.35
CA MET A 121 -6.89 -16.83 -16.57
C MET A 121 -6.42 -16.05 -17.79
N HIS A 122 -6.85 -14.81 -17.94
CA HIS A 122 -6.43 -13.94 -19.03
C HIS A 122 -4.91 -13.70 -19.00
N ASN A 123 -4.33 -13.44 -17.81
CA ASN A 123 -2.91 -13.21 -17.68
C ASN A 123 -2.08 -14.47 -17.98
N VAL A 124 -2.57 -15.65 -17.61
CA VAL A 124 -1.97 -16.94 -17.99
C VAL A 124 -2.02 -17.12 -19.52
N LEU A 125 -3.16 -16.85 -20.16
CA LEU A 125 -3.28 -16.93 -21.62
C LEU A 125 -2.36 -15.92 -22.33
N TYR A 126 -2.25 -14.70 -21.79
CA TYR A 126 -1.31 -13.69 -22.28
C TYR A 126 0.14 -14.16 -22.17
N PHE A 127 0.53 -14.73 -21.03
CA PHE A 127 1.88 -15.27 -20.80
C PHE A 127 2.26 -16.36 -21.82
N PHE A 128 1.32 -17.22 -22.19
CA PHE A 128 1.53 -18.25 -23.21
C PHE A 128 1.32 -17.75 -24.64
N GLY A 129 1.06 -16.47 -24.86
CA GLY A 129 0.87 -15.88 -26.19
C GLY A 129 -0.51 -16.14 -26.82
N PHE A 130 -1.48 -16.64 -26.06
CA PHE A 130 -2.85 -16.88 -26.52
C PHE A 130 -3.77 -15.65 -26.41
N ALA A 131 -3.34 -14.59 -25.71
CA ALA A 131 -4.03 -13.32 -25.64
C ALA A 131 -3.08 -12.19 -26.08
N GLY A 132 -3.60 -11.18 -26.81
CA GLY A 132 -2.82 -10.09 -27.37
C GLY A 132 -2.47 -9.00 -26.38
N GLU A 133 -3.25 -8.83 -25.31
CA GLU A 133 -3.11 -7.75 -24.34
C GLU A 133 -3.16 -8.28 -22.91
N ARG A 134 -2.55 -7.51 -21.97
CA ARG A 134 -2.66 -7.79 -20.54
C ARG A 134 -4.05 -7.43 -20.02
N PRO A 135 -4.54 -8.09 -18.95
CA PRO A 135 -5.80 -7.69 -18.32
C PRO A 135 -5.66 -6.29 -17.70
N LYS A 136 -6.70 -5.46 -17.83
CA LYS A 136 -6.77 -4.14 -17.22
C LYS A 136 -7.23 -4.24 -15.78
N PHE A 137 -6.38 -3.81 -14.85
CA PHE A 137 -6.69 -3.85 -13.42
C PHE A 137 -7.38 -2.56 -12.95
N ALA A 138 -8.29 -2.73 -12.00
CA ALA A 138 -8.93 -1.64 -11.27
C ALA A 138 -8.00 -1.13 -10.14
N ARG A 139 -8.57 -0.61 -9.04
CA ARG A 139 -7.81 -0.08 -7.91
C ARG A 139 -6.81 -1.08 -7.32
N PHE A 140 -7.18 -2.34 -7.23
CA PHE A 140 -6.27 -3.41 -6.81
C PHE A 140 -6.34 -4.56 -7.81
N SER A 141 -5.17 -5.03 -8.21
CA SER A 141 -4.99 -6.24 -9.00
C SER A 141 -5.22 -7.50 -8.15
N TYR A 142 -5.40 -8.64 -8.79
CA TYR A 142 -5.51 -9.90 -8.07
C TYR A 142 -4.23 -10.26 -7.28
N PHE A 143 -3.04 -9.80 -7.72
CA PHE A 143 -1.78 -9.97 -6.98
C PHE A 143 -1.80 -9.22 -5.66
N GLU A 144 -2.19 -7.93 -5.67
CA GLU A 144 -2.29 -7.10 -4.46
C GLU A 144 -3.35 -7.62 -3.50
N LYS A 145 -4.46 -8.15 -4.02
CA LYS A 145 -5.48 -8.81 -3.19
C LYS A 145 -4.95 -10.08 -2.56
N PHE A 146 -4.22 -10.91 -3.32
CA PHE A 146 -3.60 -12.13 -2.80
C PHE A 146 -2.64 -11.80 -1.65
N ASP A 147 -1.73 -10.83 -1.84
CA ASP A 147 -0.80 -10.36 -0.80
C ASP A 147 -1.54 -9.88 0.45
N TYR A 148 -2.58 -9.06 0.27
CA TYR A 148 -3.39 -8.56 1.39
C TYR A 148 -4.01 -9.69 2.21
N TRP A 149 -4.65 -10.66 1.55
CA TRP A 149 -5.32 -11.77 2.23
C TRP A 149 -4.33 -12.76 2.83
N ALA A 150 -3.18 -12.98 2.21
CA ALA A 150 -2.11 -13.79 2.78
C ALA A 150 -1.59 -13.17 4.08
N VAL A 151 -1.33 -11.86 4.10
CA VAL A 151 -0.93 -11.13 5.32
C VAL A 151 -2.04 -11.18 6.37
N TYR A 152 -3.31 -10.98 5.99
CA TYR A 152 -4.42 -11.00 6.92
C TYR A 152 -4.53 -12.34 7.66
N TRP A 153 -4.56 -13.46 6.95
CA TRP A 153 -4.62 -14.80 7.54
C TRP A 153 -3.35 -15.17 8.28
N GLY A 154 -2.19 -14.86 7.72
CA GLY A 154 -0.90 -15.05 8.38
C GLY A 154 -0.84 -14.32 9.73
N MET A 155 -1.32 -13.07 9.80
CA MET A 155 -1.39 -12.33 11.07
C MET A 155 -2.29 -13.01 12.10
N VAL A 156 -3.44 -13.55 11.71
CA VAL A 156 -4.35 -14.27 12.63
C VAL A 156 -3.62 -15.48 13.23
N ILE A 157 -2.96 -16.28 12.41
CA ILE A 157 -2.21 -17.46 12.84
C ILE A 157 -1.03 -17.04 13.74
N MET A 158 -0.22 -16.09 13.28
CA MET A 158 1.00 -15.63 13.98
C MET A 158 0.69 -14.97 15.33
N ILE A 159 -0.32 -14.10 15.39
CA ILE A 159 -0.73 -13.45 16.64
C ILE A 159 -1.35 -14.49 17.58
N GLY A 160 -2.25 -15.33 17.10
CA GLY A 160 -2.92 -16.34 17.91
C GLY A 160 -1.94 -17.34 18.53
N SER A 161 -1.12 -17.99 17.71
CA SER A 161 -0.09 -18.94 18.16
C SER A 161 0.98 -18.25 19.02
N GLY A 162 1.43 -17.05 18.61
CA GLY A 162 2.41 -16.26 19.37
C GLY A 162 1.95 -15.88 20.75
N LEU A 163 0.67 -15.51 20.95
CA LEU A 163 0.10 -15.23 22.28
C LEU A 163 0.05 -16.48 23.16
N VAL A 164 -0.30 -17.63 22.58
CA VAL A 164 -0.27 -18.91 23.31
C VAL A 164 1.16 -19.20 23.80
N LEU A 165 2.17 -19.02 22.96
CA LEU A 165 3.58 -19.22 23.34
C LEU A 165 4.09 -18.16 24.31
N TRP A 166 3.69 -16.90 24.17
CA TRP A 166 4.09 -15.81 25.06
C TRP A 166 3.56 -16.01 26.49
N PHE A 167 2.31 -16.46 26.62
CA PHE A 167 1.67 -16.73 27.91
C PHE A 167 1.63 -18.23 28.21
N SER A 168 2.67 -18.97 27.88
CA SER A 168 2.75 -20.43 27.94
C SER A 168 2.32 -21.01 29.30
N THR A 169 2.71 -20.41 30.43
CA THR A 169 2.31 -20.87 31.77
C THR A 169 0.80 -20.82 31.97
N ARG A 170 0.14 -19.73 31.50
CA ARG A 170 -1.32 -19.60 31.59
C ARG A 170 -2.02 -20.50 30.57
N ALA A 171 -1.47 -20.59 29.37
CA ALA A 171 -2.00 -21.45 28.32
C ALA A 171 -1.98 -22.93 28.75
N MET A 172 -0.90 -23.41 29.36
CA MET A 172 -0.80 -24.78 29.89
C MET A 172 -1.74 -25.08 31.07
N ALA A 173 -2.15 -24.06 31.81
CA ALA A 173 -3.16 -24.21 32.85
C ALA A 173 -4.60 -24.37 32.28
N LEU A 174 -4.85 -23.94 31.07
CA LEU A 174 -6.17 -23.92 30.44
C LEU A 174 -6.29 -24.91 29.26
N LEU A 175 -5.20 -25.23 28.59
CA LEU A 175 -5.19 -26.03 27.36
C LEU A 175 -4.34 -27.30 27.55
N PRO A 176 -4.78 -28.43 26.98
CA PRO A 176 -3.92 -29.61 26.84
C PRO A 176 -2.59 -29.34 26.15
N LYS A 177 -1.54 -30.09 26.53
CA LYS A 177 -0.18 -29.92 25.95
C LYS A 177 -0.16 -29.92 24.42
N VAL A 178 -1.01 -30.73 23.79
CA VAL A 178 -1.09 -30.82 22.33
C VAL A 178 -1.32 -29.44 21.67
N TRP A 179 -2.05 -28.52 22.30
CA TRP A 179 -2.25 -27.18 21.77
C TRP A 179 -1.00 -26.30 21.85
N MET A 180 -0.13 -26.56 22.82
CA MET A 180 1.19 -25.91 22.90
C MET A 180 2.08 -26.36 21.73
N ASP A 181 2.09 -27.68 21.48
CA ASP A 181 2.86 -28.27 20.38
C ASP A 181 2.34 -27.74 19.02
N VAL A 182 1.01 -27.73 18.82
CA VAL A 182 0.37 -27.16 17.62
C VAL A 182 0.70 -25.66 17.47
N ALA A 183 0.62 -24.87 18.55
CA ALA A 183 0.96 -23.44 18.48
C ALA A 183 2.43 -23.21 18.12
N HIS A 184 3.33 -24.04 18.63
CA HIS A 184 4.76 -23.94 18.32
C HIS A 184 5.02 -24.24 16.84
N GLU A 185 4.50 -25.34 16.32
CA GLU A 185 4.69 -25.72 14.90
C GLU A 185 4.01 -24.68 13.98
N ALA A 186 2.74 -24.30 14.26
CA ALA A 186 2.03 -23.31 13.47
C ALA A 186 2.77 -21.96 13.44
N HIS A 187 3.28 -21.49 14.59
CA HIS A 187 4.03 -20.22 14.67
C HIS A 187 5.34 -20.29 13.90
N SER A 188 6.08 -21.37 14.06
CA SER A 188 7.38 -21.57 13.46
C SER A 188 7.31 -21.75 11.93
N ASP A 189 6.34 -22.55 11.45
CA ASP A 189 6.19 -22.84 10.03
C ASP A 189 5.55 -21.69 9.27
N GLU A 190 4.52 -21.06 9.83
CA GLU A 190 3.92 -19.86 9.26
C GLU A 190 4.94 -18.71 9.24
N GLY A 191 5.77 -18.55 10.28
CA GLY A 191 6.82 -17.54 10.32
C GLY A 191 7.85 -17.72 9.20
N LEU A 192 8.23 -18.96 8.89
CA LEU A 192 9.10 -19.26 7.74
C LEU A 192 8.39 -19.00 6.41
N LEU A 193 7.14 -19.44 6.27
CA LEU A 193 6.32 -19.25 5.07
C LEU A 193 6.12 -17.76 4.80
N ALA A 194 5.72 -16.97 5.80
CA ALA A 194 5.56 -15.53 5.70
C ALA A 194 6.88 -14.84 5.31
N THR A 195 8.01 -15.26 5.88
CA THR A 195 9.33 -14.74 5.50
C THR A 195 9.63 -14.97 4.03
N LEU A 196 9.39 -16.19 3.54
CA LEU A 196 9.62 -16.54 2.12
C LEU A 196 8.66 -15.78 1.21
N ALA A 197 7.39 -15.66 1.59
CA ALA A 197 6.41 -14.90 0.83
C ALA A 197 6.81 -13.42 0.74
N ILE A 198 7.27 -12.80 1.82
CA ILE A 198 7.72 -11.40 1.82
C ILE A 198 8.99 -11.24 0.96
N VAL A 199 10.02 -12.07 1.18
CA VAL A 199 11.33 -11.89 0.55
C VAL A 199 11.30 -12.30 -0.93
N VAL A 200 10.66 -13.43 -1.27
CA VAL A 200 10.68 -13.96 -2.64
C VAL A 200 9.56 -13.38 -3.48
N TRP A 201 8.34 -13.35 -2.96
CA TRP A 201 7.17 -12.93 -3.74
C TRP A 201 6.93 -11.42 -3.67
N HIS A 202 6.73 -10.88 -2.47
CA HIS A 202 6.37 -9.46 -2.30
C HIS A 202 7.49 -8.52 -2.77
N PHE A 203 8.74 -8.72 -2.33
CA PHE A 203 9.86 -7.88 -2.76
C PHE A 203 10.14 -8.00 -4.25
N TYR A 204 10.02 -9.19 -4.84
CA TYR A 204 10.13 -9.34 -6.28
C TYR A 204 9.10 -8.50 -7.01
N ASN A 205 7.82 -8.63 -6.66
CA ASN A 205 6.75 -7.89 -7.34
C ASN A 205 6.85 -6.38 -7.16
N VAL A 206 7.32 -5.91 -5.99
CA VAL A 206 7.39 -4.48 -5.69
C VAL A 206 8.66 -3.81 -6.24
N HIS A 207 9.80 -4.52 -6.23
CA HIS A 207 11.09 -3.88 -6.52
C HIS A 207 11.85 -4.47 -7.70
N PHE A 208 11.73 -5.76 -7.96
CA PHE A 208 12.60 -6.48 -8.88
C PHE A 208 11.89 -6.99 -10.14
N SER A 209 10.58 -6.86 -10.24
CA SER A 209 9.87 -7.21 -11.47
C SER A 209 10.34 -6.33 -12.63
N PRO A 210 10.33 -6.80 -13.88
CA PRO A 210 10.73 -6.03 -15.05
C PRO A 210 9.99 -4.68 -15.17
N ASP A 211 8.77 -4.61 -14.67
CA ASP A 211 7.92 -3.41 -14.71
C ASP A 211 8.39 -2.32 -13.71
N HIS A 212 9.17 -2.70 -12.69
CA HIS A 212 9.62 -1.79 -11.62
C HIS A 212 11.14 -1.58 -11.59
N TRP A 213 11.91 -2.46 -12.22
CA TRP A 213 13.37 -2.35 -12.25
C TRP A 213 13.82 -1.28 -13.26
N PRO A 214 14.84 -0.43 -12.94
CA PRO A 214 15.70 -0.42 -11.75
C PRO A 214 15.20 0.45 -10.58
N GLY A 215 14.12 1.18 -10.65
CA GLY A 215 13.72 2.17 -9.63
C GLY A 215 12.92 1.60 -8.45
N GLY A 216 12.29 0.42 -8.59
CA GLY A 216 11.33 -0.10 -7.63
C GLY A 216 10.03 0.72 -7.56
N ASN A 217 9.00 0.16 -6.96
CA ASN A 217 7.75 0.88 -6.71
C ASN A 217 7.78 1.55 -5.34
N LEU A 218 7.89 2.87 -5.30
CA LEU A 218 7.91 3.67 -4.07
C LEU A 218 6.56 4.27 -3.71
N THR A 219 5.47 3.82 -4.31
CA THR A 219 4.11 4.31 -4.04
C THR A 219 3.73 4.15 -2.56
N TRP A 220 4.20 3.09 -1.91
CA TRP A 220 4.03 2.87 -0.47
C TRP A 220 4.67 3.97 0.41
N TRP A 221 5.72 4.67 -0.11
CA TRP A 221 6.42 5.73 0.59
C TRP A 221 5.81 7.11 0.34
N HIS A 222 5.66 7.53 -0.93
CA HIS A 222 5.16 8.87 -1.27
C HIS A 222 3.65 8.93 -1.52
N GLY A 223 2.98 7.79 -1.71
CA GLY A 223 1.53 7.69 -1.87
C GLY A 223 1.00 8.10 -3.24
N LYS A 224 1.85 8.32 -4.23
CA LYS A 224 1.46 8.83 -5.54
C LYS A 224 1.91 7.90 -6.66
N MET A 225 1.16 7.90 -7.75
CA MET A 225 1.53 7.24 -9.01
C MET A 225 1.46 8.25 -10.15
N THR A 226 2.36 8.12 -11.13
CA THR A 226 2.31 8.90 -12.36
C THR A 226 1.23 8.35 -13.29
N GLU A 227 0.78 9.15 -14.25
CA GLU A 227 -0.21 8.72 -15.25
C GLU A 227 0.28 7.48 -16.02
N ARG A 228 1.55 7.43 -16.38
CA ARG A 228 2.17 6.27 -17.04
C ARG A 228 2.10 5.01 -16.17
N GLN A 229 2.40 5.12 -14.87
CA GLN A 229 2.29 4.02 -13.93
C GLN A 229 0.83 3.55 -13.77
N MET A 230 -0.12 4.50 -13.69
CA MET A 230 -1.54 4.19 -13.63
C MET A 230 -2.02 3.47 -14.89
N LEU A 231 -1.62 3.96 -16.08
CA LEU A 231 -1.97 3.32 -17.35
C LEU A 231 -1.43 1.90 -17.44
N HIS A 232 -0.21 1.66 -16.95
CA HIS A 232 0.45 0.36 -17.04
C HIS A 232 -0.11 -0.65 -16.03
N HIS A 233 -0.35 -0.22 -14.79
CA HIS A 233 -0.71 -1.14 -13.69
C HIS A 233 -2.20 -1.11 -13.33
N HIS A 234 -2.90 0.01 -13.54
CA HIS A 234 -4.28 0.23 -13.10
C HIS A 234 -5.10 0.96 -14.16
N ALA A 235 -5.00 0.52 -15.41
CA ALA A 235 -5.64 1.17 -16.57
C ALA A 235 -7.16 1.36 -16.38
N ALA A 236 -7.86 0.37 -15.83
CA ALA A 236 -9.30 0.48 -15.61
C ALA A 236 -9.67 1.48 -14.49
N GLU A 237 -8.78 1.71 -13.50
CA GLU A 237 -8.97 2.80 -12.53
C GLU A 237 -8.74 4.15 -13.16
N LEU A 238 -7.69 4.30 -13.97
CA LEU A 238 -7.40 5.54 -14.69
C LEU A 238 -8.55 5.93 -15.62
N GLU A 239 -9.07 4.97 -16.41
CA GLU A 239 -10.23 5.18 -17.28
C GLU A 239 -11.43 5.70 -16.48
N LYS A 240 -11.71 5.12 -15.31
CA LYS A 240 -12.80 5.56 -14.42
C LYS A 240 -12.59 6.98 -13.89
N ILE A 241 -11.38 7.31 -13.43
CA ILE A 241 -11.06 8.66 -12.90
C ILE A 241 -11.20 9.69 -14.01
N THR A 242 -10.64 9.42 -15.19
CA THR A 242 -10.70 10.33 -16.33
C THR A 242 -12.14 10.54 -16.83
N ALA A 243 -12.97 9.49 -16.82
CA ALA A 243 -14.39 9.62 -17.19
C ALA A 243 -15.15 10.52 -16.20
N LEU A 244 -14.88 10.41 -14.90
CA LEU A 244 -15.47 11.27 -13.87
C LEU A 244 -15.03 12.74 -14.00
N ASP A 245 -13.76 12.96 -14.37
CA ASP A 245 -13.23 14.32 -14.62
C ASP A 245 -13.85 14.98 -15.88
N MET A 246 -14.40 14.16 -16.80
CA MET A 246 -15.05 14.64 -18.04
C MET A 246 -16.57 14.80 -17.91
N GLU A 247 -17.20 14.27 -16.86
CA GLU A 247 -18.61 14.58 -16.60
C GLU A 247 -18.75 16.07 -16.29
N PRO A 248 -19.65 16.81 -16.99
CA PRO A 248 -19.91 18.22 -16.67
C PRO A 248 -20.38 18.30 -15.21
N GLU A 249 -19.86 19.29 -14.49
CA GLU A 249 -20.31 19.60 -13.13
C GLU A 249 -21.86 19.69 -13.18
N PRO A 250 -22.60 18.95 -12.34
CA PRO A 250 -24.07 19.05 -12.38
C PRO A 250 -24.44 20.54 -12.25
N ASP A 251 -25.30 21.00 -13.15
CA ASP A 251 -25.77 22.37 -13.17
C ASP A 251 -26.07 22.82 -11.74
N LYS A 252 -25.25 23.73 -11.23
CA LYS A 252 -25.56 24.40 -9.96
C LYS A 252 -26.94 25.01 -10.19
N PRO A 253 -27.90 24.70 -9.33
CA PRO A 253 -29.19 25.38 -9.45
C PRO A 253 -28.89 26.87 -9.53
N GLU A 254 -29.26 27.49 -10.66
CA GLU A 254 -29.22 28.95 -10.80
C GLU A 254 -29.95 29.51 -9.59
N LEU A 255 -29.21 30.17 -8.70
CA LEU A 255 -29.86 30.95 -7.63
C LEU A 255 -30.75 31.95 -8.34
N PRO A 256 -32.05 32.01 -8.02
CA PRO A 256 -32.96 32.97 -8.65
C PRO A 256 -32.33 34.36 -8.55
N GLU A 257 -32.31 35.10 -9.64
CA GLU A 257 -31.73 36.46 -9.74
C GLU A 257 -32.27 37.42 -8.66
N ASP A 258 -33.41 37.09 -8.11
CA ASP A 258 -34.10 37.88 -7.07
C ASP A 258 -33.41 37.77 -5.70
N ALA A 259 -32.59 36.79 -5.44
CA ALA A 259 -31.85 36.64 -4.19
C ALA A 259 -30.66 37.62 -4.05
N ALA A 260 -30.22 38.21 -5.14
CA ALA A 260 -29.15 39.23 -5.14
C ALA A 260 -29.61 40.63 -4.74
N ALA A 261 -30.92 40.87 -4.69
CA ALA A 261 -31.47 42.19 -4.41
C ALA A 261 -31.75 42.48 -2.92
N GLU A 262 -31.66 41.48 -2.05
CA GLU A 262 -31.94 41.59 -0.60
C GLU A 262 -30.71 41.53 0.31
N ALA A 263 -29.51 41.79 -0.18
CA ALA A 263 -28.37 41.92 0.71
C ALA A 263 -28.43 43.28 1.44
N PRO A 264 -28.50 43.31 2.78
CA PRO A 264 -28.44 44.56 3.52
C PRO A 264 -27.10 45.27 3.25
N PRO A 265 -27.12 46.66 3.22
CA PRO A 265 -25.88 47.40 2.97
C PRO A 265 -24.84 47.06 4.03
N ALA A 266 -23.62 46.78 3.59
CA ALA A 266 -22.48 46.49 4.47
C ALA A 266 -22.28 47.65 5.45
N GLU A 267 -22.28 47.36 6.75
CA GLU A 267 -21.91 48.34 7.77
C GLU A 267 -20.46 48.81 7.50
N PRO A 268 -20.20 50.13 7.65
CA PRO A 268 -18.88 50.66 7.43
C PRO A 268 -17.91 50.10 8.50
N GLU A 269 -16.86 49.52 8.03
CA GLU A 269 -15.75 49.01 8.82
C GLU A 269 -15.16 50.11 9.69
N GLN A 270 -15.32 50.00 11.02
CA GLN A 270 -14.74 50.93 11.98
C GLN A 270 -13.22 50.73 11.99
N ILE A 271 -12.51 51.67 11.39
CA ILE A 271 -11.04 51.74 11.48
C ILE A 271 -10.69 52.17 12.90
N GLU A 272 -10.22 51.23 13.72
CA GLU A 272 -9.59 51.59 15.00
C GLU A 272 -8.28 52.35 14.74
N PRO A 273 -8.02 53.48 15.42
CA PRO A 273 -6.74 54.18 15.27
C PRO A 273 -5.61 53.43 15.94
N ASP A 274 -4.55 53.18 15.17
CA ASP A 274 -3.26 52.62 15.60
C ASP A 274 -2.63 53.56 16.66
N VAL A 275 -2.76 53.20 17.94
CA VAL A 275 -2.08 53.91 19.06
C VAL A 275 -0.67 53.31 19.17
N ARG A 276 0.30 53.97 18.54
CA ARG A 276 1.72 53.78 18.81
C ARG A 276 2.00 54.42 20.18
N GLU A 277 2.25 53.60 21.19
CA GLU A 277 2.94 54.03 22.39
C GLU A 277 4.46 54.18 22.12
N GLU A 278 4.87 55.44 21.96
CA GLU A 278 6.22 55.89 22.24
C GLU A 278 6.38 56.01 23.77
N GLY A 279 7.41 55.46 24.33
CA GLY A 279 7.69 55.64 25.74
C GLY A 279 9.00 55.01 26.15
N GLU A 280 10.08 55.61 26.05
CA GLU A 280 11.00 56.18 27.05
C GLU A 280 11.12 55.38 28.40
N SER A 281 12.23 54.80 28.63
CA SER A 281 13.27 54.95 29.66
C SER A 281 14.01 53.63 29.92
#